data_fd529ec954e5d2743dbc2d2d108cc989
#
_entry.id   fd529ec954e5d2743dbc2d2d108cc989
#
_cell.length_a   1.000
_cell.length_b   1.000
_cell.length_c   1.000
_cell.angle_alpha   90.00
_cell.angle_beta   90.00
_cell.angle_gamma   90.00
#
_symmetry.space_group_name_H-M   'P 1'
#
loop_
_entity.id
_entity.type
_entity.pdbx_description
1 polymer ?
#
loop_
_entity_poly.entity_id
_entity_poly.type
_entity_poly.pdbx_seq_one_letter_code
_entity_poly.pdbx_strand_id
1 'polypeptide(L)'
;DQEACIYADNVRKLRQHEYDSAILYTDKENEIAAQNERSEQDFIKYFNSIISKRHPNSSDSIIVNWRRVGELLKMYSQGQPIPFKEISVKLLEDIKMFLLRALMGGNKKGTISQNTASTYFSILKAGLKQAFIDEYLTVDISAKVKGIINIEKPRVALTMNEVQMLVDTPCKDDVLKRAFLFSILTGLRH
;
A
#
# COMPACT_ATOMS: atom_id res chain seq x y z
N ASP A 1 32.46 -41.06 -47.26
CA ASP A 1 31.53 -41.43 -46.18
C ASP A 1 31.69 -40.52 -44.93
N GLN A 2 32.90 -40.09 -44.58
CA GLN A 2 33.11 -39.27 -43.41
C GLN A 2 32.55 -37.81 -43.55
N GLU A 3 32.65 -37.23 -44.73
CA GLU A 3 32.06 -35.91 -45.05
C GLU A 3 30.54 -35.96 -45.02
N ALA A 4 29.92 -37.04 -45.50
CA ALA A 4 28.47 -37.20 -45.45
C ALA A 4 27.93 -37.31 -44.03
N CYS A 5 28.67 -37.96 -43.09
CA CYS A 5 28.31 -38.08 -41.69
C CYS A 5 28.41 -36.67 -41.01
N ILE A 6 29.48 -35.90 -41.30
CA ILE A 6 29.63 -34.54 -40.76
C ILE A 6 28.49 -33.63 -41.24
N TYR A 7 28.16 -33.71 -42.53
CA TYR A 7 27.05 -32.96 -43.10
C TYR A 7 25.70 -33.29 -42.42
N ALA A 8 25.42 -34.58 -42.30
CA ALA A 8 24.19 -35.07 -41.66
C ALA A 8 24.09 -34.57 -40.17
N ASP A 9 25.19 -34.61 -39.43
CA ASP A 9 25.22 -34.14 -38.05
C ASP A 9 25.03 -32.63 -37.94
N ASN A 10 25.58 -31.84 -38.85
CA ASN A 10 25.37 -30.40 -38.93
C ASN A 10 23.92 -30.05 -39.29
N VAL A 11 23.31 -30.74 -40.21
CA VAL A 11 21.89 -30.56 -40.55
C VAL A 11 20.99 -30.93 -39.36
N ARG A 12 21.32 -31.98 -38.63
CA ARG A 12 20.58 -32.38 -37.42
C ARG A 12 20.68 -31.27 -36.34
N LYS A 13 21.87 -30.73 -36.09
CA LYS A 13 22.09 -29.64 -35.11
C LYS A 13 21.35 -28.39 -35.49
N LEU A 14 21.31 -28.01 -36.80
CA LEU A 14 20.54 -26.87 -37.26
C LEU A 14 19.05 -27.05 -37.02
N ARG A 15 18.48 -28.18 -37.38
CA ARG A 15 17.05 -28.48 -37.15
C ARG A 15 16.69 -28.53 -35.67
N GLN A 16 17.58 -29.05 -34.81
CA GLN A 16 17.37 -29.07 -33.39
C GLN A 16 17.34 -27.62 -32.84
N HIS A 17 18.28 -26.79 -33.29
CA HIS A 17 18.31 -25.38 -32.89
C HIS A 17 17.06 -24.60 -33.35
N GLU A 18 16.55 -24.86 -34.56
CA GLU A 18 15.30 -24.26 -35.06
C GLU A 18 14.10 -24.69 -34.22
N TYR A 19 14.02 -25.97 -33.86
CA TYR A 19 12.95 -26.48 -33.02
C TYR A 19 12.99 -25.90 -31.59
N ASP A 20 14.18 -25.93 -30.98
CA ASP A 20 14.37 -25.40 -29.63
C ASP A 20 14.11 -23.89 -29.58
N SER A 21 14.52 -23.14 -30.63
CA SER A 21 14.23 -21.69 -30.70
C SER A 21 12.75 -21.40 -30.87
N ALA A 22 12.00 -22.19 -31.66
CA ALA A 22 10.57 -22.03 -31.80
C ALA A 22 9.83 -22.24 -30.48
N ILE A 23 10.20 -23.25 -29.67
CA ILE A 23 9.64 -23.50 -28.35
C ILE A 23 9.95 -22.33 -27.41
N LEU A 24 11.20 -21.86 -27.36
CA LEU A 24 11.63 -20.74 -26.53
C LEU A 24 10.92 -19.44 -26.88
N TYR A 25 10.67 -19.18 -28.16
CA TYR A 25 9.91 -17.99 -28.61
C TYR A 25 8.45 -18.08 -28.19
N THR A 26 7.83 -19.25 -28.32
CA THR A 26 6.43 -19.44 -27.91
C THR A 26 6.25 -19.23 -26.40
N ASP A 27 7.15 -19.73 -25.57
CA ASP A 27 7.09 -19.54 -24.11
C ASP A 27 7.27 -18.06 -23.75
N LYS A 28 8.22 -17.36 -24.37
CA LYS A 28 8.40 -15.89 -24.16
C LYS A 28 7.19 -15.08 -24.62
N GLU A 29 6.61 -15.42 -25.74
CA GLU A 29 5.40 -14.76 -26.25
C GLU A 29 4.21 -14.97 -25.29
N ASN A 30 4.04 -16.15 -24.74
CA ASN A 30 3.03 -16.45 -23.74
C ASN A 30 3.27 -15.69 -22.43
N GLU A 31 4.51 -15.59 -21.95
CA GLU A 31 4.87 -14.81 -20.78
C GLU A 31 4.57 -13.30 -20.99
N ILE A 32 4.93 -12.77 -22.17
CA ILE A 32 4.65 -11.36 -22.51
C ILE A 32 3.14 -11.12 -22.60
N ALA A 33 2.39 -12.03 -23.21
CA ALA A 33 0.94 -11.93 -23.31
C ALA A 33 0.28 -11.95 -21.91
N ALA A 34 0.70 -12.88 -21.05
CA ALA A 34 0.21 -12.94 -19.66
C ALA A 34 0.55 -11.70 -18.86
N GLN A 35 1.75 -11.14 -19.03
CA GLN A 35 2.16 -9.89 -18.38
C GLN A 35 1.34 -8.69 -18.89
N ASN A 36 1.07 -8.63 -20.20
CA ASN A 36 0.24 -7.59 -20.78
C ASN A 36 -1.20 -7.66 -20.24
N GLU A 37 -1.79 -8.84 -20.13
CA GLU A 37 -3.11 -9.04 -19.56
C GLU A 37 -3.17 -8.59 -18.09
N ARG A 38 -2.15 -8.93 -17.28
CA ARG A 38 -2.04 -8.47 -15.89
C ARG A 38 -1.91 -6.93 -15.81
N SER A 39 -1.16 -6.34 -16.73
CA SER A 39 -0.92 -4.89 -16.77
C SER A 39 -2.16 -4.05 -17.11
N GLU A 40 -3.14 -4.62 -17.81
CA GLU A 40 -4.42 -3.97 -18.12
C GLU A 40 -5.43 -4.05 -16.96
N GLN A 41 -5.18 -4.87 -15.94
CA GLN A 41 -6.09 -4.98 -14.81
C GLN A 41 -6.13 -3.71 -13.96
N ASP A 42 -7.29 -3.46 -13.34
CA ASP A 42 -7.53 -2.29 -12.50
C ASP A 42 -6.90 -2.44 -11.12
N PHE A 43 -5.95 -1.57 -10.80
CA PHE A 43 -5.28 -1.52 -9.50
C PHE A 43 -6.26 -1.27 -8.35
N ILE A 44 -7.31 -0.45 -8.54
CA ILE A 44 -8.26 -0.15 -7.46
C ILE A 44 -9.06 -1.41 -7.08
N LYS A 45 -9.47 -2.20 -8.06
CA LYS A 45 -10.16 -3.49 -7.82
C LYS A 45 -9.22 -4.46 -7.11
N TYR A 46 -7.99 -4.59 -7.60
CA TYR A 46 -6.96 -5.41 -6.98
C TYR A 46 -6.71 -4.97 -5.53
N PHE A 47 -6.48 -3.67 -5.29
CA PHE A 47 -6.21 -3.12 -3.97
C PHE A 47 -7.33 -3.46 -2.97
N ASN A 48 -8.58 -3.35 -3.37
CA ASN A 48 -9.72 -3.73 -2.53
C ASN A 48 -9.79 -5.24 -2.28
N SER A 49 -9.40 -6.08 -3.24
CA SER A 49 -9.43 -7.53 -3.10
C SER A 49 -8.39 -8.07 -2.12
N ILE A 50 -7.23 -7.42 -2.01
CA ILE A 50 -6.16 -7.86 -1.10
C ILE A 50 -6.43 -7.53 0.37
N ILE A 51 -7.37 -6.65 0.68
CA ILE A 51 -7.68 -6.26 2.07
C ILE A 51 -8.05 -7.49 2.90
N SER A 52 -8.98 -8.30 2.42
CA SER A 52 -9.44 -9.50 3.10
C SER A 52 -8.37 -10.60 3.14
N LYS A 53 -7.54 -10.71 2.09
CA LYS A 53 -6.46 -11.71 2.02
C LYS A 53 -5.31 -11.38 2.96
N ARG A 54 -4.93 -10.10 3.04
CA ARG A 54 -3.76 -9.66 3.81
C ARG A 54 -4.03 -9.51 5.30
N HIS A 55 -5.28 -9.22 5.66
CA HIS A 55 -5.66 -8.86 7.02
C HIS A 55 -6.84 -9.71 7.56
N PRO A 56 -6.80 -11.05 7.48
CA PRO A 56 -7.93 -11.88 7.88
C PRO A 56 -8.27 -11.77 9.37
N ASN A 57 -7.25 -11.52 10.24
CA ASN A 57 -7.37 -11.42 11.69
C ASN A 57 -6.95 -10.03 12.23
N SER A 58 -6.95 -9.01 11.39
CA SER A 58 -6.55 -7.66 11.81
C SER A 58 -7.69 -6.94 12.53
N SER A 59 -7.33 -5.96 13.38
CA SER A 59 -8.32 -5.11 14.04
C SER A 59 -9.14 -4.32 12.99
N ASP A 60 -10.39 -4.04 13.33
CA ASP A 60 -11.32 -3.28 12.47
C ASP A 60 -10.74 -1.94 12.03
N SER A 61 -9.94 -1.30 12.90
CA SER A 61 -9.31 -0.01 12.59
C SER A 61 -8.31 -0.10 11.42
N ILE A 62 -7.60 -1.21 11.26
CA ILE A 62 -6.70 -1.44 10.12
C ILE A 62 -7.51 -1.59 8.84
N ILE A 63 -8.54 -2.43 8.88
CA ILE A 63 -9.43 -2.68 7.73
C ILE A 63 -10.11 -1.40 7.28
N VAL A 64 -10.61 -0.58 8.22
CA VAL A 64 -11.22 0.72 7.92
C VAL A 64 -10.25 1.66 7.23
N ASN A 65 -8.98 1.72 7.68
CA ASN A 65 -7.96 2.56 7.03
C ASN A 65 -7.66 2.09 5.60
N TRP A 66 -7.55 0.78 5.36
CA TRP A 66 -7.36 0.25 4.01
C TRP A 66 -8.52 0.56 3.08
N ARG A 67 -9.77 0.35 3.55
CA ARG A 67 -10.98 0.72 2.79
C ARG A 67 -11.01 2.21 2.47
N ARG A 68 -10.63 3.05 3.44
CA ARG A 68 -10.57 4.50 3.23
C ARG A 68 -9.57 4.89 2.15
N VAL A 69 -8.40 4.24 2.09
CA VAL A 69 -7.44 4.44 1.00
C VAL A 69 -8.05 4.04 -0.35
N GLY A 70 -8.76 2.91 -0.43
CA GLY A 70 -9.47 2.50 -1.64
C GLY A 70 -10.51 3.52 -2.11
N GLU A 71 -11.27 4.12 -1.18
CA GLU A 71 -12.21 5.22 -1.48
C GLU A 71 -11.50 6.46 -2.02
N LEU A 72 -10.39 6.85 -1.38
CA LEU A 72 -9.59 8.01 -1.81
C LEU A 72 -8.98 7.79 -3.20
N LEU A 73 -8.55 6.58 -3.53
CA LEU A 73 -8.09 6.23 -4.88
C LEU A 73 -9.21 6.36 -5.91
N LYS A 74 -10.43 5.91 -5.59
CA LYS A 74 -11.61 6.11 -6.46
C LYS A 74 -11.95 7.58 -6.63
N MET A 75 -11.83 8.39 -5.58
CA MET A 75 -12.03 9.84 -5.67
C MET A 75 -10.97 10.50 -6.54
N TYR A 76 -9.70 10.12 -6.38
CA TYR A 76 -8.60 10.62 -7.20
C TYR A 76 -8.81 10.33 -8.67
N SER A 77 -9.18 9.10 -9.02
CA SER A 77 -9.43 8.67 -10.40
C SER A 77 -10.80 9.09 -10.96
N GLN A 78 -11.61 9.81 -10.17
CA GLN A 78 -13.00 10.17 -10.53
C GLN A 78 -13.85 8.95 -10.91
N GLY A 79 -13.59 7.82 -10.27
CA GLY A 79 -14.27 6.55 -10.53
C GLY A 79 -13.75 5.78 -11.75
N GLN A 80 -12.76 6.30 -12.47
CA GLN A 80 -12.14 5.58 -13.57
C GLN A 80 -11.18 4.49 -13.06
N PRO A 81 -11.02 3.37 -13.77
CA PRO A 81 -10.04 2.36 -13.43
C PRO A 81 -8.63 2.91 -13.61
N ILE A 82 -7.69 2.45 -12.80
CA ILE A 82 -6.26 2.73 -12.93
C ILE A 82 -5.57 1.42 -13.35
N PRO A 83 -5.28 1.20 -14.64
CA PRO A 83 -4.57 0.00 -15.07
C PRO A 83 -3.14 -0.02 -14.54
N PHE A 84 -2.61 -1.21 -14.22
CA PHE A 84 -1.26 -1.34 -13.69
C PHE A 84 -0.18 -0.74 -14.59
N LYS A 85 -0.36 -0.74 -15.90
CA LYS A 85 0.57 -0.11 -16.86
C LYS A 85 0.73 1.40 -16.67
N GLU A 86 -0.27 2.09 -16.11
CA GLU A 86 -0.23 3.53 -15.84
C GLU A 86 0.43 3.86 -14.50
N ILE A 87 0.65 2.85 -13.64
CA ILE A 87 1.29 3.07 -12.35
C ILE A 87 2.75 3.46 -12.55
N SER A 88 3.05 4.69 -12.22
CA SER A 88 4.37 5.30 -12.38
C SER A 88 4.76 6.07 -11.12
N VAL A 89 6.05 6.42 -11.01
CA VAL A 89 6.54 7.29 -9.93
C VAL A 89 5.79 8.63 -9.92
N LYS A 90 5.50 9.19 -11.11
CA LYS A 90 4.74 10.44 -11.24
C LYS A 90 3.34 10.29 -10.67
N LEU A 91 2.61 9.24 -11.04
CA LEU A 91 1.27 8.98 -10.53
C LEU A 91 1.28 8.88 -8.99
N LEU A 92 2.29 8.22 -8.40
CA LEU A 92 2.40 8.12 -6.95
C LEU A 92 2.66 9.48 -6.28
N GLU A 93 3.49 10.32 -6.87
CA GLU A 93 3.70 11.69 -6.36
C GLU A 93 2.43 12.54 -6.49
N ASP A 94 1.67 12.40 -7.57
CA ASP A 94 0.39 13.10 -7.75
C ASP A 94 -0.65 12.63 -6.71
N ILE A 95 -0.75 11.32 -6.46
CA ILE A 95 -1.62 10.78 -5.39
C ILE A 95 -1.16 11.27 -4.01
N LYS A 96 0.13 11.33 -3.76
CA LYS A 96 0.68 11.87 -2.51
C LYS A 96 0.27 13.34 -2.29
N MET A 97 0.35 14.17 -3.33
CA MET A 97 -0.12 15.56 -3.27
C MET A 97 -1.63 15.66 -3.09
N PHE A 98 -2.39 14.77 -3.72
CA PHE A 98 -3.83 14.66 -3.51
C PHE A 98 -4.16 14.30 -2.06
N LEU A 99 -3.48 13.31 -1.47
CA LEU A 99 -3.71 12.90 -0.08
C LEU A 99 -3.44 14.03 0.92
N LEU A 100 -2.44 14.89 0.69
CA LEU A 100 -2.14 16.04 1.54
C LEU A 100 -3.25 17.11 1.54
N ARG A 101 -4.13 17.09 0.52
CA ARG A 101 -5.26 18.02 0.35
C ARG A 101 -6.62 17.35 0.51
N ALA A 102 -6.64 16.03 0.72
CA ALA A 102 -7.87 15.25 0.76
C ALA A 102 -8.77 15.67 1.93
N LEU A 103 -10.07 15.68 1.68
CA LEU A 103 -11.08 15.99 2.69
C LEU A 103 -11.24 14.85 3.68
N MET A 104 -11.60 15.19 4.92
CA MET A 104 -12.06 14.20 5.90
C MET A 104 -13.31 13.51 5.37
N GLY A 105 -13.47 12.21 5.71
CA GLY A 105 -14.66 11.47 5.34
C GLY A 105 -15.83 11.69 6.35
N GLY A 106 -17.03 11.33 5.92
CA GLY A 106 -18.24 11.45 6.72
C GLY A 106 -18.66 12.90 6.96
N ASN A 107 -19.26 13.18 8.11
CA ASN A 107 -19.76 14.51 8.47
C ASN A 107 -18.69 15.48 8.97
N LYS A 108 -17.41 15.11 8.94
CA LYS A 108 -16.30 15.96 9.42
C LYS A 108 -15.91 16.96 8.34
N LYS A 109 -15.88 18.24 8.70
CA LYS A 109 -15.41 19.34 7.85
C LYS A 109 -13.88 19.45 7.95
N GLY A 110 -13.20 19.76 6.84
CA GLY A 110 -11.77 20.00 6.78
C GLY A 110 -10.98 18.92 6.05
N THR A 111 -9.66 19.11 5.99
CA THR A 111 -8.71 18.18 5.36
C THR A 111 -8.16 17.19 6.38
N ILE A 112 -7.71 16.03 5.91
CA ILE A 112 -7.01 15.06 6.77
C ILE A 112 -5.67 15.65 7.25
N SER A 113 -5.23 15.22 8.44
CA SER A 113 -3.94 15.67 8.96
C SER A 113 -2.79 15.08 8.14
N GLN A 114 -1.62 15.75 8.14
CA GLN A 114 -0.43 15.24 7.46
C GLN A 114 -0.04 13.84 7.96
N ASN A 115 -0.16 13.56 9.26
CA ASN A 115 0.14 12.23 9.80
C ASN A 115 -0.86 11.16 9.32
N THR A 116 -2.14 11.54 9.13
CA THR A 116 -3.15 10.66 8.52
C THR A 116 -2.82 10.41 7.05
N ALA A 117 -2.45 11.44 6.30
CA ALA A 117 -2.01 11.31 4.91
C ALA A 117 -0.77 10.41 4.79
N SER A 118 0.19 10.54 5.71
CA SER A 118 1.37 9.66 5.80
C SER A 118 0.98 8.20 6.01
N THR A 119 0.05 7.93 6.91
CA THR A 119 -0.47 6.57 7.15
C THR A 119 -1.15 6.01 5.91
N TYR A 120 -2.01 6.78 5.25
CA TYR A 120 -2.71 6.34 4.04
C TYR A 120 -1.75 6.11 2.87
N PHE A 121 -0.75 6.98 2.70
CA PHE A 121 0.28 6.78 1.69
C PHE A 121 1.14 5.54 1.96
N SER A 122 1.45 5.23 3.22
CA SER A 122 2.15 4.00 3.61
C SER A 122 1.32 2.75 3.29
N ILE A 123 0.01 2.80 3.49
CA ILE A 123 -0.93 1.72 3.12
C ILE A 123 -0.94 1.53 1.59
N LEU A 124 -1.01 2.62 0.82
CA LEU A 124 -0.93 2.56 -0.64
C LEU A 124 0.37 1.90 -1.12
N LYS A 125 1.52 2.32 -0.55
CA LYS A 125 2.82 1.70 -0.84
C LYS A 125 2.85 0.21 -0.50
N ALA A 126 2.23 -0.20 0.60
CA ALA A 126 2.13 -1.61 0.98
C ALA A 126 1.28 -2.40 -0.03
N GLY A 127 0.20 -1.83 -0.56
CA GLY A 127 -0.61 -2.43 -1.62
C GLY A 127 0.16 -2.58 -2.93
N LEU A 128 0.93 -1.56 -3.32
CA LEU A 128 1.78 -1.60 -4.52
C LEU A 128 2.94 -2.61 -4.38
N LYS A 129 3.54 -2.70 -3.20
CA LYS A 129 4.56 -3.71 -2.94
C LYS A 129 3.98 -5.13 -3.06
N GLN A 130 2.74 -5.34 -2.59
CA GLN A 130 2.07 -6.62 -2.77
C GLN A 130 1.79 -6.90 -4.25
N ALA A 131 1.37 -5.89 -5.02
CA ALA A 131 1.15 -6.03 -6.45
C ALA A 131 2.44 -6.38 -7.22
N PHE A 132 3.60 -5.88 -6.76
CA PHE A 132 4.89 -6.30 -7.30
C PHE A 132 5.20 -7.78 -6.95
N ILE A 133 4.93 -8.21 -5.72
CA ILE A 133 5.11 -9.62 -5.30
C ILE A 133 4.17 -10.55 -6.07
N ASP A 134 2.95 -10.11 -6.35
CA ASP A 134 1.94 -10.86 -7.10
C ASP A 134 2.13 -10.74 -8.64
N GLU A 135 3.27 -10.20 -9.09
CA GLU A 135 3.70 -10.06 -10.49
C GLU A 135 2.78 -9.21 -11.39
N TYR A 136 1.98 -8.31 -10.82
CA TYR A 136 1.24 -7.29 -11.59
C TYR A 136 2.13 -6.14 -12.05
N LEU A 137 3.22 -5.87 -11.33
CA LEU A 137 4.21 -4.86 -11.63
C LEU A 137 5.57 -5.52 -11.87
N THR A 138 6.27 -5.12 -12.93
CA THR A 138 7.62 -5.60 -13.25
C THR A 138 8.70 -4.95 -12.40
N VAL A 139 8.39 -3.81 -11.77
CA VAL A 139 9.32 -3.04 -10.93
C VAL A 139 8.62 -2.61 -9.65
N ASP A 140 9.31 -2.69 -8.51
CA ASP A 140 8.83 -2.13 -7.24
C ASP A 140 8.86 -0.60 -7.26
N ILE A 141 7.76 0.00 -7.71
CA ILE A 141 7.59 1.45 -7.75
C ILE A 141 7.43 2.02 -6.34
N SER A 142 6.92 1.22 -5.39
CA SER A 142 6.74 1.65 -4.00
C SER A 142 8.05 2.05 -3.33
N ALA A 143 9.17 1.42 -3.68
CA ALA A 143 10.49 1.72 -3.15
C ALA A 143 11.06 3.05 -3.69
N LYS A 144 10.66 3.47 -4.91
CA LYS A 144 11.20 4.65 -5.59
C LYS A 144 10.64 5.97 -5.07
N VAL A 145 9.51 5.96 -4.36
CA VAL A 145 8.86 7.17 -3.85
C VAL A 145 9.03 7.30 -2.35
N LYS A 146 9.52 8.46 -1.90
CA LYS A 146 9.65 8.76 -0.46
C LYS A 146 8.29 8.95 0.19
N GLY A 147 8.13 8.42 1.42
CA GLY A 147 6.94 8.60 2.24
C GLY A 147 6.65 10.07 2.56
N ILE A 148 5.46 10.33 3.10
CA ILE A 148 5.12 11.63 3.67
C ILE A 148 5.74 11.70 5.07
N ILE A 149 6.44 12.80 5.37
CA ILE A 149 7.08 13.00 6.67
C ILE A 149 6.01 13.28 7.72
N ASN A 150 6.09 12.59 8.85
CA ASN A 150 5.22 12.84 9.99
C ASN A 150 5.64 14.14 10.72
N ILE A 151 4.64 14.91 11.15
CA ILE A 151 4.85 16.04 12.04
C ILE A 151 4.76 15.52 13.48
N GLU A 152 5.87 15.58 14.18
CA GLU A 152 5.89 15.35 15.63
C GLU A 152 5.33 16.57 16.34
N LYS A 153 4.21 16.39 17.04
CA LYS A 153 3.71 17.40 17.96
C LYS A 153 4.30 17.13 19.34
N PRO A 154 4.85 18.15 20.01
CA PRO A 154 5.32 18.00 21.38
C PRO A 154 4.14 17.50 22.24
N ARG A 155 4.38 16.45 23.01
CA ARG A 155 3.39 15.97 23.97
C ARG A 155 3.41 16.88 25.18
N VAL A 156 2.29 17.51 25.48
CA VAL A 156 2.11 18.27 26.72
C VAL A 156 1.88 17.26 27.82
N ALA A 157 2.76 17.24 28.80
CA ALA A 157 2.61 16.45 30.03
C ALA A 157 2.13 17.40 31.14
N LEU A 158 1.27 16.88 32.04
CA LEU A 158 0.86 17.63 33.22
C LEU A 158 2.02 17.74 34.19
N THR A 159 2.22 18.93 34.74
CA THR A 159 3.15 19.18 35.86
C THR A 159 2.55 18.64 37.16
N MET A 160 3.39 18.40 38.17
CA MET A 160 2.91 17.96 39.48
C MET A 160 1.90 18.93 40.13
N ASN A 161 2.10 20.26 39.92
CA ASN A 161 1.16 21.28 40.40
C ASN A 161 -0.21 21.14 39.74
N GLU A 162 -0.25 20.89 38.40
CA GLU A 162 -1.50 20.66 37.68
C GLU A 162 -2.19 19.39 38.11
N VAL A 163 -1.43 18.31 38.38
CA VAL A 163 -1.98 17.07 38.97
C VAL A 163 -2.59 17.33 40.33
N GLN A 164 -1.92 18.12 41.19
CA GLN A 164 -2.47 18.49 42.49
C GLN A 164 -3.78 19.31 42.37
N MET A 165 -3.81 20.27 41.47
CA MET A 165 -5.03 21.02 41.17
C MET A 165 -6.17 20.11 40.70
N LEU A 166 -5.87 19.07 39.90
CA LEU A 166 -6.87 18.09 39.50
C LEU A 166 -7.39 17.26 40.68
N VAL A 167 -6.53 16.93 41.63
CA VAL A 167 -6.94 16.23 42.88
C VAL A 167 -7.94 17.07 43.68
N ASP A 168 -7.70 18.40 43.75
CA ASP A 168 -8.53 19.31 44.52
C ASP A 168 -9.82 19.72 43.79
N THR A 169 -9.87 19.58 42.45
CA THR A 169 -11.05 19.94 41.66
C THR A 169 -12.19 18.93 41.81
N PRO A 170 -13.42 19.35 42.13
CA PRO A 170 -14.57 18.46 42.18
C PRO A 170 -14.90 17.84 40.82
N CYS A 171 -15.20 16.57 40.77
CA CYS A 171 -15.60 15.87 39.53
C CYS A 171 -16.98 15.21 39.77
N LYS A 172 -17.86 15.25 38.75
CA LYS A 172 -19.18 14.59 38.84
C LYS A 172 -19.05 13.06 38.89
N ASP A 173 -18.01 12.53 38.25
CA ASP A 173 -17.72 11.10 38.25
C ASP A 173 -16.43 10.83 39.04
N ASP A 174 -16.60 10.42 40.29
CA ASP A 174 -15.51 10.16 41.22
C ASP A 174 -14.70 8.92 40.82
N VAL A 175 -15.33 7.93 40.16
CA VAL A 175 -14.64 6.75 39.64
C VAL A 175 -13.71 7.09 38.52
N LEU A 176 -14.17 7.92 37.58
CA LEU A 176 -13.36 8.40 36.47
C LEU A 176 -12.16 9.23 36.96
N LYS A 177 -12.38 10.12 37.92
CA LYS A 177 -11.30 10.92 38.53
C LYS A 177 -10.24 10.03 39.18
N ARG A 178 -10.64 9.05 39.99
CA ARG A 178 -9.72 8.10 40.64
C ARG A 178 -8.95 7.26 39.62
N ALA A 179 -9.62 6.76 38.60
CA ALA A 179 -8.99 5.99 37.53
C ALA A 179 -7.94 6.85 36.74
N PHE A 180 -8.28 8.10 36.47
CA PHE A 180 -7.35 9.04 35.80
C PHE A 180 -6.12 9.34 36.67
N LEU A 181 -6.30 9.66 37.94
CA LEU A 181 -5.21 9.90 38.88
C LEU A 181 -4.34 8.66 39.07
N PHE A 182 -4.95 7.47 39.18
CA PHE A 182 -4.21 6.22 39.22
C PHE A 182 -3.36 5.99 37.98
N SER A 183 -3.91 6.28 36.80
CA SER A 183 -3.19 6.19 35.52
C SER A 183 -1.99 7.15 35.45
N ILE A 184 -2.14 8.39 35.96
CA ILE A 184 -1.04 9.37 36.02
C ILE A 184 0.07 8.87 36.95
N LEU A 185 -0.28 8.40 38.16
CA LEU A 185 0.68 7.99 39.16
C LEU A 185 1.41 6.68 38.82
N THR A 186 0.76 5.78 38.12
CA THR A 186 1.33 4.47 37.77
C THR A 186 1.92 4.41 36.37
N GLY A 187 1.60 5.38 35.50
CA GLY A 187 1.95 5.34 34.08
C GLY A 187 1.21 4.26 33.28
N LEU A 188 0.24 3.58 33.88
CA LEU A 188 -0.54 2.54 33.21
C LEU A 188 -1.56 3.18 32.25
N ARG A 189 -1.71 2.54 31.08
CA ARG A 189 -2.68 2.94 30.06
C ARG A 189 -3.93 2.07 30.19
N HIS A 190 -5.08 2.71 30.17
CA HIS A 190 -6.36 2.01 30.10
C HIS A 190 -6.63 1.43 28.73
#